data_e762ee5ab6e2718610b80df420e20760
#
_entry.id   e762ee5ab6e2718610b80df420e20760
#
_cell.length_a   1.000
_cell.length_b   1.000
_cell.length_c   1.000
_cell.angle_alpha   90.00
_cell.angle_beta   90.00
_cell.angle_gamma   90.00
#
_symmetry.space_group_name_H-M   'P 1'
#
loop_
_entity.id
_entity.type
_entity.pdbx_description
1 polymer ?
#
loop_
_entity_poly.entity_id
_entity_poly.type
_entity_poly.pdbx_seq_one_letter_code
_entity_poly.pdbx_strand_id
1 'polypeptide(L)' 'MRRTGGIPTPVVIVNMWAGRDDSAKRRIADGITKVFENENVPRDAVTVIMNEVSKNNWAEAGKLCSD' A
#
# COMPACT_ATOMS: atom_id res chain seq x y z
N MET A 1 -14.91 23.42 9.58
CA MET A 1 -14.58 22.86 9.87
C MET A 1 -14.40 22.08 9.53
N ARG A 2 -14.00 21.91 9.47
CA ARG A 2 -13.68 21.09 9.38
C ARG A 2 -13.72 20.27 9.76
N ARG A 3 -13.69 19.97 9.73
CA ARG A 3 -13.77 19.00 10.22
C ARG A 3 -12.97 18.35 10.84
N THR A 4 -12.80 18.66 11.56
CA THR A 4 -12.06 17.87 12.34
C THR A 4 -12.37 16.47 12.27
N GLY A 5 -11.56 15.60 12.40
CA GLY A 5 -11.83 14.19 12.42
C GLY A 5 -12.85 13.74 11.39
N GLY A 6 -13.34 14.68 10.67
CA GLY A 6 -14.36 14.41 9.70
C GLY A 6 -13.84 13.82 8.41
N ILE A 7 -12.58 14.05 8.09
CA ILE A 7 -12.00 13.55 6.85
C ILE A 7 -11.22 12.29 7.15
N PRO A 8 -11.57 11.15 6.55
CA PRO A 8 -10.78 9.94 6.72
C PRO A 8 -9.40 10.15 6.13
N THR A 9 -8.39 9.67 6.83
CA THR A 9 -7.03 9.68 6.34
C THR A 9 -6.59 8.23 6.20
N PRO A 10 -6.91 7.59 5.09
CA PRO A 10 -6.61 6.17 4.96
C PRO A 10 -5.12 5.90 4.92
N VAL A 11 -4.72 4.84 5.61
CA VAL A 11 -3.39 4.29 5.53
C VAL A 11 -3.53 2.89 4.93
N VAL A 12 -2.91 2.68 3.79
CA VAL A 12 -2.95 1.39 3.10
C VAL A 12 -1.59 0.74 3.24
N ILE A 13 -1.57 -0.45 3.77
CA ILE A 13 -0.33 -1.21 3.95
C ILE A 13 -0.32 -2.34 2.93
N VAL A 14 0.70 -2.34 2.07
CA VAL A 14 0.88 -3.38 1.06
C VAL A 14 2.06 -4.23 1.47
N ASN A 15 1.80 -5.49 1.77
CA ASN A 15 2.86 -6.45 1.99
C ASN A 15 3.09 -7.19 0.69
N MET A 16 4.32 -7.20 0.21
CA MET A 16 4.65 -7.83 -1.08
C MET A 16 6.05 -8.37 -1.06
N TRP A 17 6.32 -9.28 -1.97
CA TRP A 17 7.67 -9.78 -2.14
C TRP A 17 8.59 -8.67 -2.61
N ALA A 18 9.81 -8.66 -2.09
CA ALA A 18 10.85 -7.75 -2.54
C ALA A 18 11.19 -8.01 -4.01
N GLY A 19 11.65 -7.00 -4.71
CA GLY A 19 12.14 -7.13 -6.07
C GLY A 19 11.54 -6.18 -7.08
N ARG A 20 10.47 -5.46 -6.74
CA ARG A 20 9.95 -4.46 -7.65
C ARG A 20 10.83 -3.21 -7.62
N ASP A 21 11.02 -2.60 -8.77
CA ASP A 21 11.78 -1.36 -8.83
C ASP A 21 10.91 -0.16 -8.38
N ASP A 22 11.55 0.98 -8.23
CA ASP A 22 10.85 2.18 -7.76
C ASP A 22 9.77 2.63 -8.73
N SER A 23 9.98 2.40 -10.02
CA SER A 23 9.00 2.77 -11.03
C SER A 23 7.68 2.01 -10.82
N ALA A 24 7.78 0.69 -10.56
CA ALA A 24 6.60 -0.11 -10.27
C ALA A 24 5.95 0.33 -8.97
N LYS A 25 6.74 0.64 -7.95
CA LYS A 25 6.20 1.10 -6.66
C LYS A 25 5.46 2.43 -6.81
N ARG A 26 5.97 3.33 -7.65
CA ARG A 26 5.27 4.60 -7.92
C ARG A 26 3.92 4.36 -8.57
N ARG A 27 3.85 3.43 -9.51
CA ARG A 27 2.57 3.11 -10.16
C ARG A 27 1.57 2.50 -9.19
N ILE A 28 2.04 1.64 -8.29
CA ILE A 28 1.18 1.02 -7.28
C ILE A 28 0.65 2.10 -6.33
N ALA A 29 1.53 2.97 -5.84
CA ALA A 29 1.13 4.04 -4.93
C ALA A 29 0.12 4.97 -5.59
N ASP A 30 0.37 5.35 -6.84
CA ASP A 30 -0.52 6.25 -7.57
C ASP A 30 -1.88 5.59 -7.82
N GLY A 31 -1.87 4.32 -8.21
CA GLY A 31 -3.12 3.59 -8.48
C GLY A 31 -3.98 3.45 -7.24
N ILE A 32 -3.38 3.11 -6.11
CA ILE A 32 -4.10 3.01 -4.84
C ILE A 32 -4.67 4.36 -4.46
N THR A 33 -3.88 5.42 -4.60
CA THR A 33 -4.31 6.77 -4.28
C THR A 33 -5.52 7.18 -5.14
N LYS A 34 -5.49 6.84 -6.41
CA LYS A 34 -6.60 7.16 -7.32
C LYS A 34 -7.91 6.50 -6.91
N VAL A 35 -7.86 5.30 -6.38
CA VAL A 35 -9.06 4.62 -5.88
C VAL A 35 -9.72 5.47 -4.81
N PHE A 36 -8.94 6.01 -3.88
CA PHE A 36 -9.48 6.86 -2.81
C PHE A 36 -9.93 8.22 -3.33
N GLU A 37 -9.23 8.77 -4.31
CA GLU A 37 -9.67 10.02 -4.93
C GLU A 37 -11.06 9.87 -5.53
N ASN A 38 -11.35 8.72 -6.11
CA ASN A 38 -12.70 8.43 -6.64
C ASN A 38 -13.75 8.37 -5.55
N GLU A 39 -13.34 8.18 -4.30
CA GLU A 39 -14.22 8.18 -3.15
C GLU A 39 -14.20 9.51 -2.40
N ASN A 40 -13.76 10.57 -3.07
CA ASN A 40 -13.73 11.94 -2.54
C ASN A 40 -12.74 12.14 -1.39
N VAL A 41 -11.66 11.35 -1.35
CA VAL A 41 -10.58 11.54 -0.41
C VAL A 41 -9.49 12.35 -1.09
N PRO A 42 -9.04 13.47 -0.52
CA PRO A 42 -7.95 14.24 -1.13
C PRO A 42 -6.69 13.38 -1.23
N ARG A 43 -5.97 13.54 -2.34
CA ARG A 43 -4.82 12.69 -2.61
C ARG A 43 -3.72 12.84 -1.55
N ASP A 44 -3.56 14.02 -0.96
CA ASP A 44 -2.55 14.23 0.08
C ASP A 44 -2.95 13.67 1.44
N ALA A 45 -4.19 13.18 1.57
CA ALA A 45 -4.63 12.50 2.78
C ALA A 45 -4.40 10.98 2.72
N VAL A 46 -4.02 10.43 1.57
CA VAL A 46 -3.82 8.99 1.40
C VAL A 46 -2.37 8.63 1.64
N THR A 47 -2.13 7.73 2.58
CA THR A 47 -0.79 7.20 2.84
C THR A 47 -0.74 5.76 2.38
N VAL A 48 0.30 5.42 1.62
CA VAL A 48 0.54 4.04 1.18
C VAL A 48 1.90 3.61 1.72
N ILE A 49 1.90 2.55 2.48
CA ILE A 49 3.12 1.98 3.05
C ILE A 49 3.34 0.63 2.38
N MET A 50 4.54 0.43 1.85
CA MET A 50 4.90 -0.84 1.21
C MET A 50 5.94 -1.54 2.05
N ASN A 51 5.63 -2.76 2.46
CA ASN A 51 6.57 -3.61 3.18
C ASN A 51 7.07 -4.67 2.21
N GLU A 52 8.36 -4.63 1.93
CA GLU A 52 8.97 -5.64 1.08
C GLU A 52 9.45 -6.78 1.95
N VAL A 53 8.98 -7.97 1.63
CA VAL A 53 9.26 -9.17 2.41
C VAL A 53 9.98 -10.16 1.52
N SER A 54 11.10 -10.67 1.98
CA SER A 54 11.83 -11.69 1.23
C SER A 54 11.08 -13.03 1.29
N LYS A 55 11.30 -13.86 0.29
CA LYS A 55 10.55 -15.12 0.18
C LYS A 55 10.82 -16.07 1.34
N ASN A 56 11.98 -15.96 1.99
CA ASN A 56 12.28 -16.78 3.16
C ASN A 56 11.58 -16.29 4.43
N ASN A 57 10.86 -15.19 4.34
CA ASN A 57 10.01 -14.68 5.42
C ASN A 57 8.52 -14.75 5.05
N TRP A 58 8.19 -15.51 4.03
CA TRP A 58 6.84 -15.62 3.53
C TRP A 58 6.50 -17.10 3.38
N ALA A 59 5.49 -17.56 4.10
CA ALA A 59 5.10 -18.94 4.07
C ALA A 59 3.64 -19.07 3.63
N GLU A 60 3.38 -20.10 2.84
CA GLU A 60 2.03 -20.47 2.43
C GLU A 60 1.88 -21.98 2.60
N ALA A 61 0.76 -22.41 3.15
CA ALA A 61 0.50 -23.84 3.42
C ALA A 61 1.61 -24.49 4.25
N GLY A 62 2.22 -23.72 5.14
CA GLY A 62 3.28 -24.23 6.01
C GLY A 62 4.65 -24.33 5.36
N LYS A 63 4.80 -23.83 4.14
CA LYS A 63 6.08 -23.90 3.42
C LYS A 63 6.60 -22.49 3.11
N LEU A 64 7.90 -22.32 3.24
CA LEU A 64 8.51 -21.05 2.85
C LEU A 64 8.50 -20.92 1.33
N CYS A 65 8.21 -19.72 0.86
CA CYS A 65 8.16 -19.45 -0.59
C CYS A 65 9.54 -19.42 -1.22
N SER A 66 10.60 -19.48 -0.41
CA SER A 66 11.98 -19.59 -0.90
C SER A 66 12.39 -21.05 -1.20
N ASP A 67 11.60 -22.01 -0.77
CA ASP A 67 11.94 -23.43 -0.95
C ASP A 67 11.63 -23.94 -2.35
#